data_b33a7494f0f030840b58be1738f49210
#
_entry.id   b33a7494f0f030840b58be1738f49210
#
_cell.length_a   1.000
_cell.length_b   1.000
_cell.length_c   1.000
_cell.angle_alpha   90.00
_cell.angle_beta   90.00
_cell.angle_gamma   90.00
#
_symmetry.space_group_name_H-M   'P 1'
#
loop_
_entity.id
_entity.type
_entity.pdbx_description
1 polymer ?
#
loop_
_entity_poly.entity_id
_entity_poly.type
_entity_poly.pdbx_seq_one_letter_code
_entity_poly.pdbx_strand_id
1 'polypeptide(L)'
;QKMVQGSKYRFDFATTPGVVKEVIDKIMTEYRQGKHLEKRPRILVTGCPIGGDSLKVIRAIEDNGGVVVAIENCSGVRTLGNPVEEDCEDIYEAIARKYLSTGCSIMTPNDNRIDLIGEIIDEYHVDGVVEMILTGCHATGAESVYIRKFVTEEKHLPYIAVDTDYSTADQGPVSYTHLRAHETLSDL
;
A
#
# COMPACT_ATOMS: atom_id res chain seq x y z
N GLN A 1 4.60 -11.14 -0.40
CA GLN A 1 4.14 -9.96 -1.17
C GLN A 1 4.50 -10.05 -2.66
N LYS A 2 5.74 -10.32 -3.05
CA LYS A 2 6.15 -10.48 -4.48
C LYS A 2 5.31 -11.50 -5.23
N MET A 3 4.93 -12.60 -4.61
CA MET A 3 4.11 -13.65 -5.25
C MET A 3 2.66 -13.21 -5.42
N VAL A 4 2.08 -12.54 -4.43
CA VAL A 4 0.71 -12.03 -4.48
C VAL A 4 0.59 -10.88 -5.49
N GLN A 5 1.54 -9.95 -5.51
CA GLN A 5 1.57 -8.89 -6.53
C GLN A 5 1.81 -9.44 -7.93
N GLY A 6 2.68 -10.43 -8.09
CA GLY A 6 2.89 -11.08 -9.39
C GLY A 6 1.64 -11.74 -9.95
N SER A 7 0.76 -12.27 -9.11
CA SER A 7 -0.49 -12.88 -9.55
C SER A 7 -1.52 -11.88 -10.09
N LYS A 8 -1.50 -10.61 -9.64
CA LYS A 8 -2.40 -9.54 -10.14
C LYS A 8 -2.26 -9.25 -11.63
N TYR A 9 -1.08 -9.43 -12.18
CA TYR A 9 -0.77 -9.11 -13.58
C TYR A 9 -0.95 -10.31 -14.52
N ARG A 10 -1.51 -11.41 -14.02
CA ARG A 10 -1.92 -12.51 -14.88
C ARG A 10 -3.27 -12.16 -15.52
N PHE A 11 -3.30 -12.19 -16.84
CA PHE A 11 -4.52 -11.94 -17.60
C PHE A 11 -5.41 -13.18 -17.76
N ASP A 12 -5.02 -14.30 -17.17
CA ASP A 12 -5.81 -15.52 -17.14
C ASP A 12 -6.69 -15.59 -15.89
N PHE A 13 -7.91 -15.13 -16.05
CA PHE A 13 -8.90 -15.10 -14.97
C PHE A 13 -9.33 -16.49 -14.51
N ALA A 14 -9.19 -17.51 -15.34
CA ALA A 14 -9.57 -18.88 -15.00
C ALA A 14 -8.59 -19.53 -14.02
N THR A 15 -7.28 -19.28 -14.18
CA THR A 15 -6.25 -19.93 -13.35
C THR A 15 -5.78 -19.06 -12.18
N THR A 16 -5.96 -17.74 -12.26
CA THR A 16 -5.49 -16.81 -11.22
C THR A 16 -6.04 -17.12 -9.81
N PRO A 17 -7.35 -17.41 -9.62
CA PRO A 17 -7.87 -17.75 -8.30
C PRO A 17 -7.21 -18.99 -7.68
N GLY A 18 -6.95 -20.01 -8.49
CA GLY A 18 -6.24 -21.21 -8.06
C GLY A 18 -4.81 -20.92 -7.57
N VAL A 19 -4.06 -20.11 -8.33
CA VAL A 19 -2.70 -19.72 -7.95
C VAL A 19 -2.68 -18.90 -6.66
N VAL A 20 -3.61 -17.95 -6.50
CA VAL A 20 -3.72 -17.16 -5.28
C VAL A 20 -4.04 -18.07 -4.08
N LYS A 21 -4.97 -19.01 -4.25
CA LYS A 21 -5.31 -19.98 -3.22
C LYS A 21 -4.12 -20.84 -2.81
N GLU A 22 -3.35 -21.36 -3.76
CA GLU A 22 -2.13 -22.14 -3.46
C GLU A 22 -1.12 -21.34 -2.62
N VAL A 23 -0.93 -20.05 -2.95
CA VAL A 23 -0.04 -19.16 -2.21
C VAL A 23 -0.55 -18.96 -0.78
N ILE A 24 -1.85 -18.73 -0.61
CA ILE A 24 -2.48 -18.57 0.70
C ILE A 24 -2.32 -19.86 1.52
N ASP A 25 -2.66 -21.00 0.95
CA ASP A 25 -2.57 -22.31 1.63
C ASP A 25 -1.12 -22.62 2.07
N LYS A 26 -0.13 -22.27 1.24
CA LYS A 26 1.29 -22.39 1.59
C LYS A 26 1.67 -21.51 2.76
N ILE A 27 1.31 -20.21 2.71
CA ILE A 27 1.59 -19.25 3.78
C ILE A 27 0.94 -19.72 5.09
N MET A 28 -0.32 -20.13 5.05
CA MET A 28 -1.05 -20.60 6.22
C MET A 28 -0.45 -21.90 6.81
N THR A 29 0.03 -22.78 5.94
CA THR A 29 0.71 -24.02 6.38
C THR A 29 2.02 -23.69 7.07
N GLU A 30 2.84 -22.82 6.49
CA GLU A 30 4.10 -22.38 7.09
C GLU A 30 3.87 -21.65 8.41
N TYR A 31 2.87 -20.79 8.49
CA TYR A 31 2.49 -20.10 9.72
C TYR A 31 2.09 -21.08 10.83
N ARG A 32 1.25 -22.08 10.53
CA ARG A 32 0.87 -23.14 11.50
C ARG A 32 2.06 -23.98 11.97
N GLN A 33 3.13 -24.05 11.19
CA GLN A 33 4.39 -24.69 11.55
C GLN A 33 5.32 -23.79 12.39
N GLY A 34 4.87 -22.61 12.79
CA GLY A 34 5.63 -21.63 13.55
C GLY A 34 6.58 -20.75 12.73
N LYS A 35 6.48 -20.80 11.40
CA LYS A 35 7.24 -19.90 10.53
C LYS A 35 6.56 -18.55 10.45
N HIS A 36 6.86 -17.68 11.37
CA HIS A 36 6.38 -16.30 11.37
C HIS A 36 7.54 -15.33 11.62
N LEU A 37 7.35 -14.10 11.20
CA LEU A 37 8.32 -13.04 11.46
C LEU A 37 8.31 -12.67 12.94
N GLU A 38 9.49 -12.31 13.45
CA GLU A 38 9.57 -11.62 14.75
C GLU A 38 8.75 -10.32 14.72
N LYS A 39 8.37 -9.82 15.89
CA LYS A 39 7.66 -8.56 16.01
C LYS A 39 8.53 -7.44 15.42
N ARG A 40 7.98 -6.72 14.44
CA ARG A 40 8.63 -5.62 13.73
C ARG A 40 7.64 -4.49 13.53
N PRO A 41 8.08 -3.23 13.39
CA PRO A 41 7.22 -2.12 13.00
C PRO A 41 6.44 -2.45 11.73
N ARG A 42 5.13 -2.25 11.78
CA ARG A 42 4.17 -2.58 10.72
C ARG A 42 3.92 -1.35 9.87
N ILE A 43 4.36 -1.35 8.64
CA ILE A 43 4.37 -0.19 7.77
C ILE A 43 3.32 -0.30 6.67
N LEU A 44 2.49 0.73 6.56
CA LEU A 44 1.66 0.96 5.39
C LEU A 44 2.45 1.75 4.36
N VAL A 45 2.52 1.25 3.13
CA VAL A 45 3.04 2.01 1.98
C VAL A 45 1.86 2.51 1.15
N THR A 46 1.74 3.82 1.00
CA THR A 46 0.70 4.47 0.18
C THR A 46 1.32 5.27 -0.97
N GLY A 47 0.51 5.83 -1.85
CA GLY A 47 0.91 6.80 -2.88
C GLY A 47 0.93 6.27 -4.31
N CYS A 48 2.03 6.45 -5.02
CA CYS A 48 2.14 6.11 -6.44
C CYS A 48 2.18 4.59 -6.69
N PRO A 49 1.86 4.12 -7.92
CA PRO A 49 2.00 2.72 -8.30
C PRO A 49 3.41 2.20 -8.09
N ILE A 50 3.52 0.94 -7.64
CA ILE A 50 4.80 0.28 -7.39
C ILE A 50 5.04 -0.77 -8.48
N GLY A 51 6.20 -0.69 -9.12
CA GLY A 51 6.64 -1.68 -10.12
C GLY A 51 8.12 -1.50 -10.44
N GLY A 52 8.79 -2.56 -10.92
CA GLY A 52 10.20 -2.49 -11.27
C GLY A 52 11.09 -1.99 -10.12
N ASP A 53 11.90 -0.99 -10.41
CA ASP A 53 12.88 -0.45 -9.45
C ASP A 53 12.26 0.38 -8.32
N SER A 54 11.00 0.80 -8.42
CA SER A 54 10.32 1.46 -7.31
C SER A 54 10.08 0.54 -6.09
N LEU A 55 10.31 -0.77 -6.22
CA LEU A 55 10.41 -1.70 -5.10
C LEU A 55 11.56 -1.37 -4.13
N LYS A 56 12.48 -0.46 -4.51
CA LYS A 56 13.56 0.02 -3.64
C LYS A 56 13.07 0.56 -2.31
N VAL A 57 11.92 1.26 -2.30
CA VAL A 57 11.33 1.80 -1.07
C VAL A 57 10.88 0.67 -0.15
N ILE A 58 10.18 -0.35 -0.66
CA ILE A 58 9.78 -1.53 0.13
C ILE A 58 11.01 -2.26 0.67
N ARG A 59 12.03 -2.44 -0.17
CA ARG A 59 13.29 -3.08 0.27
C ARG A 59 13.96 -2.27 1.38
N ALA A 60 14.05 -0.95 1.23
CA ALA A 60 14.62 -0.08 2.24
C ALA A 60 13.88 -0.22 3.59
N ILE A 61 12.54 -0.31 3.60
CA ILE A 61 11.75 -0.57 4.81
C ILE A 61 12.13 -1.93 5.43
N GLU A 62 12.12 -2.98 4.63
CA GLU A 62 12.30 -4.35 5.13
C GLU A 62 13.76 -4.64 5.52
N ASP A 63 14.74 -4.08 4.81
CA ASP A 63 16.17 -4.19 5.13
C ASP A 63 16.55 -3.45 6.42
N ASN A 64 15.79 -2.41 6.79
CA ASN A 64 15.97 -1.66 8.04
C ASN A 64 15.03 -2.14 9.17
N GLY A 65 14.48 -3.33 9.09
CA GLY A 65 13.79 -3.99 10.20
C GLY A 65 12.28 -3.77 10.26
N GLY A 66 11.70 -2.95 9.40
CA GLY A 66 10.24 -2.84 9.25
C GLY A 66 9.63 -4.04 8.51
N VAL A 67 8.31 -4.12 8.50
CA VAL A 67 7.56 -5.04 7.64
C VAL A 67 6.42 -4.30 6.94
N VAL A 68 6.38 -4.35 5.61
CA VAL A 68 5.27 -3.76 4.84
C VAL A 68 4.08 -4.68 4.92
N VAL A 69 3.06 -4.26 5.66
CA VAL A 69 1.85 -5.06 5.91
C VAL A 69 0.74 -4.80 4.91
N ALA A 70 0.68 -3.59 4.35
CA ALA A 70 -0.30 -3.22 3.33
C ALA A 70 0.31 -2.23 2.34
N ILE A 71 -0.25 -2.22 1.13
CA ILE A 71 0.10 -1.29 0.06
C ILE A 71 -1.19 -0.66 -0.47
N GLU A 72 -1.38 0.63 -0.18
CA GLU A 72 -2.52 1.42 -0.68
C GLU A 72 -2.07 2.22 -1.90
N ASN A 73 -2.29 1.70 -3.08
CA ASN A 73 -2.05 2.36 -4.36
C ASN A 73 -2.83 1.67 -5.48
N CYS A 74 -2.66 2.13 -6.73
CA CYS A 74 -3.32 1.53 -7.89
C CYS A 74 -2.97 0.05 -8.11
N SER A 75 -1.85 -0.44 -7.56
CA SER A 75 -1.44 -1.85 -7.59
C SER A 75 -1.78 -2.60 -6.30
N GLY A 76 -2.34 -1.95 -5.30
CA GLY A 76 -2.64 -2.47 -3.98
C GLY A 76 -4.13 -2.56 -3.66
N VAL A 77 -4.44 -2.33 -2.40
CA VAL A 77 -5.79 -2.44 -1.83
C VAL A 77 -6.78 -1.50 -2.51
N ARG A 78 -6.36 -0.29 -2.94
CA ARG A 78 -7.23 0.69 -3.63
C ARG A 78 -8.03 0.08 -4.79
N THR A 79 -7.43 -0.79 -5.56
CA THR A 79 -8.10 -1.42 -6.71
C THR A 79 -8.86 -2.68 -6.33
N LEU A 80 -8.36 -3.42 -5.33
CA LEU A 80 -8.90 -4.72 -4.94
C LEU A 80 -9.99 -4.63 -3.87
N GLY A 81 -9.96 -3.57 -3.07
CA GLY A 81 -11.04 -3.26 -2.13
C GLY A 81 -12.35 -3.00 -2.87
N ASN A 82 -13.48 -3.14 -2.20
CA ASN A 82 -14.82 -2.92 -2.74
C ASN A 82 -15.06 -3.67 -4.06
N PRO A 83 -15.34 -4.98 -4.05
CA PRO A 83 -15.67 -5.74 -5.26
C PRO A 83 -16.93 -5.17 -5.93
N VAL A 84 -17.08 -5.45 -7.20
CA VAL A 84 -18.34 -5.13 -7.92
C VAL A 84 -19.46 -5.95 -7.31
N GLU A 85 -20.62 -5.33 -7.09
CA GLU A 85 -21.84 -6.03 -6.65
C GLU A 85 -22.26 -7.08 -7.68
N GLU A 86 -22.33 -8.34 -7.27
CA GLU A 86 -22.58 -9.46 -8.19
C GLU A 86 -24.07 -9.65 -8.49
N ASP A 87 -24.95 -9.44 -7.49
CA ASP A 87 -26.40 -9.64 -7.60
C ASP A 87 -27.15 -8.33 -7.92
N CYS A 88 -26.67 -7.56 -8.90
CA CYS A 88 -27.28 -6.30 -9.30
C CYS A 88 -28.13 -6.43 -10.57
N GLU A 89 -29.16 -5.58 -10.70
CA GLU A 89 -30.02 -5.55 -11.90
C GLU A 89 -29.27 -5.05 -13.15
N ASP A 90 -28.34 -4.11 -12.97
CA ASP A 90 -27.50 -3.53 -14.03
C ASP A 90 -26.01 -3.62 -13.68
N ILE A 91 -25.33 -4.56 -14.32
CA ILE A 91 -23.89 -4.78 -14.13
C ILE A 91 -23.05 -3.57 -14.53
N TYR A 92 -23.49 -2.77 -15.51
CA TYR A 92 -22.76 -1.57 -15.94
C TYR A 92 -22.86 -0.47 -14.89
N GLU A 93 -24.01 -0.33 -14.25
CA GLU A 93 -24.18 0.59 -13.12
C GLU A 93 -23.31 0.15 -11.93
N ALA A 94 -23.28 -1.13 -11.59
CA ALA A 94 -22.46 -1.68 -10.51
C ALA A 94 -20.96 -1.44 -10.77
N ILE A 95 -20.49 -1.65 -12.00
CA ILE A 95 -19.12 -1.36 -12.42
C ILE A 95 -18.82 0.15 -12.31
N ALA A 96 -19.71 0.99 -12.81
CA ALA A 96 -19.56 2.45 -12.73
C ALA A 96 -19.46 2.92 -11.26
N ARG A 97 -20.32 2.40 -10.42
CA ARG A 97 -20.35 2.68 -8.97
C ARG A 97 -19.02 2.26 -8.31
N LYS A 98 -18.51 1.09 -8.64
CA LYS A 98 -17.20 0.61 -8.19
C LYS A 98 -16.07 1.57 -8.59
N TYR A 99 -16.01 1.99 -9.85
CA TYR A 99 -14.94 2.89 -10.31
C TYR A 99 -15.06 4.28 -9.71
N LEU A 100 -16.26 4.81 -9.53
CA LEU A 100 -16.49 6.12 -8.89
C LEU A 100 -16.16 6.12 -7.39
N SER A 101 -16.25 4.98 -6.72
CA SER A 101 -15.86 4.85 -5.32
C SER A 101 -14.34 4.68 -5.11
N THR A 102 -13.56 4.48 -6.18
CA THR A 102 -12.11 4.31 -6.06
C THR A 102 -11.43 5.64 -5.77
N GLY A 103 -10.82 5.78 -4.60
CA GLY A 103 -10.07 6.98 -4.21
C GLY A 103 -8.81 7.14 -5.07
N CYS A 104 -8.75 8.18 -5.88
CA CYS A 104 -7.62 8.47 -6.74
C CYS A 104 -7.19 9.93 -6.54
N SER A 105 -5.90 10.21 -6.54
CA SER A 105 -5.34 11.56 -6.33
C SER A 105 -5.79 12.62 -7.36
N ILE A 106 -6.41 12.22 -8.46
CA ILE A 106 -7.03 13.14 -9.43
C ILE A 106 -8.50 13.47 -9.11
N MET A 107 -9.09 12.78 -8.12
CA MET A 107 -10.46 13.04 -7.66
C MET A 107 -10.48 14.15 -6.62
N THR A 108 -11.53 14.98 -6.62
CA THR A 108 -11.73 16.02 -5.62
C THR A 108 -13.22 16.19 -5.35
N PRO A 109 -13.68 16.06 -4.09
CA PRO A 109 -12.92 15.60 -2.92
C PRO A 109 -12.54 14.12 -3.03
N ASN A 110 -11.53 13.68 -2.25
CA ASN A 110 -11.03 12.31 -2.26
C ASN A 110 -11.12 11.66 -0.85
N ASP A 111 -12.24 11.89 -0.19
CA ASP A 111 -12.49 11.38 1.17
C ASP A 111 -12.43 9.84 1.21
N ASN A 112 -12.90 9.18 0.15
CA ASN A 112 -12.84 7.72 0.01
C ASN A 112 -11.41 7.15 0.18
N ARG A 113 -10.38 7.91 -0.20
CA ARG A 113 -8.99 7.48 -0.01
C ARG A 113 -8.56 7.62 1.44
N ILE A 114 -8.95 8.68 2.10
CA ILE A 114 -8.66 8.91 3.53
C ILE A 114 -9.34 7.82 4.37
N ASP A 115 -10.61 7.54 4.09
CA ASP A 115 -11.37 6.49 4.77
C ASP A 115 -10.69 5.12 4.59
N LEU A 116 -10.31 4.76 3.36
CA LEU A 116 -9.61 3.51 3.07
C LEU A 116 -8.26 3.40 3.80
N ILE A 117 -7.48 4.50 3.85
CA ILE A 117 -6.22 4.53 4.61
C ILE A 117 -6.50 4.30 6.09
N GLY A 118 -7.56 4.91 6.64
CA GLY A 118 -8.00 4.71 8.01
C GLY A 118 -8.36 3.26 8.31
N GLU A 119 -9.16 2.65 7.47
CA GLU A 119 -9.54 1.23 7.57
C GLU A 119 -8.31 0.30 7.55
N ILE A 120 -7.37 0.55 6.63
CA ILE A 120 -6.13 -0.23 6.53
C ILE A 120 -5.27 -0.07 7.79
N ILE A 121 -5.13 1.15 8.32
CA ILE A 121 -4.38 1.40 9.54
C ILE A 121 -4.94 0.57 10.69
N ASP A 122 -6.25 0.57 10.87
CA ASP A 122 -6.92 -0.12 11.97
C ASP A 122 -6.90 -1.65 11.77
N GLU A 123 -7.22 -2.15 10.57
CA GLU A 123 -7.25 -3.59 10.26
C GLU A 123 -5.88 -4.25 10.37
N TYR A 124 -4.86 -3.57 9.84
CA TYR A 124 -3.50 -4.13 9.79
C TYR A 124 -2.64 -3.71 10.99
N HIS A 125 -3.19 -2.98 11.96
CA HIS A 125 -2.46 -2.49 13.14
C HIS A 125 -1.13 -1.84 12.73
N VAL A 126 -1.24 -0.79 11.93
CA VAL A 126 -0.10 -0.09 11.34
C VAL A 126 0.60 0.76 12.40
N ASP A 127 1.93 0.66 12.48
CA ASP A 127 2.76 1.46 13.38
C ASP A 127 3.32 2.73 12.70
N GLY A 128 3.28 2.83 11.37
CA GLY A 128 3.75 4.00 10.63
C GLY A 128 3.40 3.96 9.14
N VAL A 129 3.38 5.12 8.51
CA VAL A 129 2.99 5.28 7.11
C VAL A 129 4.12 5.88 6.28
N VAL A 130 4.44 5.24 5.17
CA VAL A 130 5.37 5.74 4.15
C VAL A 130 4.58 6.03 2.88
N GLU A 131 4.54 7.30 2.48
CA GLU A 131 3.92 7.70 1.21
C GLU A 131 4.97 7.87 0.12
N MET A 132 4.76 7.16 -0.99
CA MET A 132 5.59 7.28 -2.18
C MET A 132 5.00 8.31 -3.13
N ILE A 133 5.69 9.41 -3.33
CA ILE A 133 5.34 10.47 -4.27
C ILE A 133 6.21 10.31 -5.52
N LEU A 134 5.58 10.12 -6.67
CA LEU A 134 6.34 10.09 -7.92
C LEU A 134 6.84 11.50 -8.25
N THR A 135 8.14 11.64 -8.45
CA THR A 135 8.79 12.90 -8.77
C THR A 135 8.08 13.62 -9.93
N GLY A 136 7.68 14.86 -9.70
CA GLY A 136 6.92 15.66 -10.66
C GLY A 136 5.42 15.36 -10.74
N CYS A 137 4.88 14.43 -9.96
CA CYS A 137 3.44 14.18 -9.91
C CYS A 137 2.73 15.17 -8.99
N HIS A 138 2.14 16.21 -9.58
CA HIS A 138 1.45 17.26 -8.82
C HIS A 138 0.23 16.74 -8.06
N ALA A 139 -0.50 15.79 -8.62
CA ALA A 139 -1.72 15.26 -8.01
C ALA A 139 -1.41 14.54 -6.68
N THR A 140 -0.45 13.60 -6.68
CA THR A 140 -0.05 12.90 -5.45
C THR A 140 0.68 13.83 -4.48
N GLY A 141 1.50 14.77 -4.99
CA GLY A 141 2.20 15.74 -4.15
C GLY A 141 1.26 16.71 -3.42
N ALA A 142 0.19 17.17 -4.05
CA ALA A 142 -0.82 18.01 -3.40
C ALA A 142 -1.62 17.23 -2.36
N GLU A 143 -2.03 16.02 -2.69
CA GLU A 143 -2.82 15.16 -1.82
C GLU A 143 -2.06 14.70 -0.57
N SER A 144 -0.73 14.56 -0.65
CA SER A 144 0.11 14.12 0.47
C SER A 144 -0.03 15.01 1.71
N VAL A 145 -0.40 16.28 1.53
CA VAL A 145 -0.67 17.21 2.64
C VAL A 145 -1.87 16.72 3.47
N TYR A 146 -2.93 16.26 2.83
CA TYR A 146 -4.13 15.75 3.51
C TYR A 146 -3.86 14.42 4.18
N ILE A 147 -3.16 13.50 3.49
CA ILE A 147 -2.79 12.20 4.03
C ILE A 147 -1.88 12.36 5.26
N ARG A 148 -0.86 13.22 5.16
CA ARG A 148 0.02 13.51 6.29
C ARG A 148 -0.78 14.02 7.48
N LYS A 149 -1.66 15.01 7.27
CA LYS A 149 -2.48 15.58 8.35
C LYS A 149 -3.34 14.50 9.00
N PHE A 150 -4.05 13.70 8.23
CA PHE A 150 -4.86 12.60 8.74
C PHE A 150 -4.04 11.60 9.58
N VAL A 151 -2.91 11.14 9.04
CA VAL A 151 -2.06 10.16 9.71
C VAL A 151 -1.45 10.70 11.01
N THR A 152 -0.94 11.96 10.98
CA THR A 152 -0.23 12.52 12.14
C THR A 152 -1.16 13.14 13.19
N GLU A 153 -2.24 13.82 12.78
CA GLU A 153 -3.10 14.56 13.68
C GLU A 153 -4.30 13.73 14.18
N GLU A 154 -4.84 12.82 13.33
CA GLU A 154 -6.01 12.02 13.68
C GLU A 154 -5.65 10.60 14.13
N LYS A 155 -4.73 9.93 13.42
CA LYS A 155 -4.27 8.58 13.78
C LYS A 155 -3.07 8.57 14.74
N HIS A 156 -2.42 9.72 14.94
CA HIS A 156 -1.24 9.88 15.80
C HIS A 156 -0.10 8.92 15.47
N LEU A 157 0.10 8.64 14.18
CA LEU A 157 1.14 7.74 13.69
C LEU A 157 2.28 8.51 13.01
N PRO A 158 3.51 7.99 13.06
CA PRO A 158 4.61 8.49 12.26
C PRO A 158 4.28 8.43 10.77
N TYR A 159 4.65 9.49 10.06
CA TYR A 159 4.46 9.60 8.62
C TYR A 159 5.71 10.15 7.95
N ILE A 160 6.07 9.57 6.82
CA ILE A 160 7.11 10.07 5.95
C ILE A 160 6.68 10.05 4.49
N ALA A 161 6.95 11.14 3.76
CA ALA A 161 6.82 11.21 2.32
C ALA A 161 8.19 10.99 1.67
N VAL A 162 8.23 10.12 0.66
CA VAL A 162 9.42 9.81 -0.13
C VAL A 162 9.17 10.19 -1.58
N ASP A 163 9.84 11.26 -2.03
CA ASP A 163 9.91 11.57 -3.45
C ASP A 163 10.81 10.53 -4.14
N THR A 164 10.27 9.86 -5.14
CA THR A 164 10.96 8.77 -5.83
C THR A 164 10.55 8.68 -7.30
N ASP A 165 11.29 7.94 -8.07
CA ASP A 165 10.98 7.62 -9.45
C ASP A 165 11.14 6.10 -9.72
N TYR A 166 11.00 5.69 -10.98
CA TYR A 166 11.16 4.30 -11.38
C TYR A 166 12.62 3.95 -11.76
N SER A 167 13.58 4.83 -11.47
CA SER A 167 15.01 4.58 -11.66
C SER A 167 15.68 4.09 -10.37
N THR A 168 16.96 3.75 -10.47
CA THR A 168 17.78 3.41 -9.30
C THR A 168 18.65 4.58 -8.81
N ALA A 169 18.54 5.76 -9.45
CA ALA A 169 19.42 6.89 -9.20
C ALA A 169 19.26 7.50 -7.79
N ASP A 170 18.11 7.35 -7.18
CA ASP A 170 17.76 7.89 -5.86
C ASP A 170 17.85 6.88 -4.70
N GLN A 171 18.48 5.72 -4.89
CA GLN A 171 18.60 4.70 -3.83
C GLN A 171 19.28 5.22 -2.56
N GLY A 172 20.29 6.08 -2.68
CA GLY A 172 20.96 6.70 -1.54
C GLY A 172 20.03 7.61 -0.71
N PRO A 173 19.37 8.61 -1.31
CA PRO A 173 18.37 9.45 -0.64
C PRO A 173 17.22 8.67 -0.02
N VAL A 174 16.69 7.66 -0.72
CA VAL A 174 15.61 6.79 -0.22
C VAL A 174 16.04 6.06 1.05
N SER A 175 17.25 5.49 1.06
CA SER A 175 17.79 4.80 2.25
C SER A 175 18.00 5.74 3.42
N TYR A 176 18.48 6.97 3.17
CA TYR A 176 18.70 7.98 4.22
C TYR A 176 17.39 8.49 4.84
N THR A 177 16.40 8.75 4.00
CA THR A 177 15.07 9.19 4.48
C THR A 177 14.44 8.11 5.37
N HIS A 178 14.75 6.85 5.11
CA HIS A 178 14.30 5.69 5.87
C HIS A 178 14.95 5.58 7.24
N LEU A 179 16.25 5.87 7.34
CA LEU A 179 16.96 5.89 8.62
C LEU A 179 16.36 6.93 9.57
N ARG A 180 15.98 8.11 9.07
CA ARG A 180 15.30 9.13 9.89
C ARG A 180 13.89 8.72 10.35
N ALA A 181 13.16 7.97 9.53
CA ALA A 181 11.86 7.42 9.97
C ALA A 181 12.04 6.40 11.12
N HIS A 182 13.15 5.65 11.11
CA HIS A 182 13.49 4.70 12.17
C HIS A 182 13.88 5.39 13.47
N GLU A 183 14.59 6.53 13.41
CA GLU A 183 14.93 7.33 14.59
C GLU A 183 13.66 7.85 15.29
N THR A 184 12.66 8.31 14.52
CA THR A 184 11.37 8.74 15.07
C THR A 184 10.50 7.58 15.57
N LEU A 185 10.66 6.36 15.06
CA LEU A 185 9.95 5.17 15.52
C LEU A 185 10.61 4.50 16.73
N SER A 186 11.93 4.71 16.95
CA SER A 186 12.66 4.17 18.09
C SER A 186 12.50 5.01 19.37
N ASP A 187 11.98 6.22 19.25
CA ASP A 187 11.69 7.12 20.38
C ASP A 187 10.26 6.95 20.93
N LEU A 188 9.49 5.98 20.41
CA LEU A 188 8.15 5.56 20.89
C LEU A 188 8.22 4.19 21.58
#